data_fba538bcfba064dfb17ef87598658782
#
_entry.id   fba538bcfba064dfb17ef87598658782
#
_cell.length_a   1.000
_cell.length_b   1.000
_cell.length_c   1.000
_cell.angle_alpha   90.00
_cell.angle_beta   90.00
_cell.angle_gamma   90.00
#
_symmetry.space_group_name_H-M   'P 1'
#
loop_
_entity.id
_entity.type
_entity.pdbx_description
1 polymer ?
#
loop_
_entity_poly.entity_id
_entity_poly.type
_entity_poly.pdbx_seq_one_letter_code
_entity_poly.pdbx_strand_id
1 'polypeptide(L)'
;MANEWDEYAQDWEKDQATGVFAQSVFEQLQKLIDLDGTRVLDFGCGTGLLSQKLSPLVKEIVAIDGSEAMIEELDKKELSNVEPVVDFLTRGIAAQHPAFRNQFDAVVASSVCGFIPNLQDTVSMIYTLLEEDGLFVHWDWCVESDDEEFGLTRAKSINVLTAAGFSNVEVST
;
A
#
# COMPACT_ATOMS: atom_id res chain seq x y z
N MET A 1 -15.57 2.33 15.71
CA MET A 1 -15.87 0.92 15.40
C MET A 1 -14.57 0.16 15.29
N ALA A 2 -14.49 -1.00 15.91
CA ALA A 2 -13.36 -1.89 15.70
C ALA A 2 -13.31 -2.29 14.21
N ASN A 3 -12.15 -2.23 13.62
CA ASN A 3 -11.93 -2.69 12.26
C ASN A 3 -11.80 -4.22 12.30
N GLU A 4 -12.32 -4.91 11.29
CA GLU A 4 -12.21 -6.38 11.21
C GLU A 4 -10.76 -6.88 11.25
N TRP A 5 -9.80 -6.05 10.84
CA TRP A 5 -8.37 -6.35 10.89
C TRP A 5 -7.75 -6.26 12.27
N ASP A 6 -8.43 -5.61 13.23
CA ASP A 6 -7.90 -5.44 14.60
C ASP A 6 -7.66 -6.79 15.30
N GLU A 7 -8.49 -7.79 15.00
CA GLU A 7 -8.38 -9.12 15.60
C GLU A 7 -7.11 -9.87 15.17
N TYR A 8 -6.56 -9.53 14.01
CA TYR A 8 -5.40 -10.21 13.45
C TYR A 8 -4.06 -9.55 13.82
N ALA A 9 -4.09 -8.33 14.33
CA ALA A 9 -2.89 -7.50 14.47
C ALA A 9 -1.78 -8.14 15.31
N GLN A 10 -2.11 -8.68 16.48
CA GLN A 10 -1.11 -9.24 17.40
C GLN A 10 -0.46 -10.52 16.88
N ASP A 11 -1.17 -11.28 16.05
CA ASP A 11 -0.73 -12.57 15.55
C ASP A 11 -0.29 -12.52 14.09
N TRP A 12 -0.45 -11.38 13.42
CA TRP A 12 -0.21 -11.22 11.99
C TRP A 12 1.19 -11.66 11.56
N GLU A 13 2.20 -11.23 12.30
CA GLU A 13 3.60 -11.56 11.99
C GLU A 13 4.03 -12.94 12.48
N LYS A 14 3.22 -13.61 13.29
CA LYS A 14 3.47 -14.98 13.72
C LYS A 14 3.21 -15.98 12.59
N ASP A 15 2.41 -15.61 11.60
CA ASP A 15 2.21 -16.41 10.41
C ASP A 15 3.43 -16.25 9.49
N GLN A 16 4.13 -17.36 9.27
CA GLN A 16 5.31 -17.39 8.39
C GLN A 16 4.98 -16.94 6.96
N ALA A 17 3.77 -17.19 6.48
CA ALA A 17 3.35 -16.82 5.15
C ALA A 17 3.35 -15.30 4.94
N THR A 18 2.98 -14.51 5.95
CA THR A 18 2.99 -13.04 5.85
C THR A 18 4.41 -12.49 5.71
N GLY A 19 5.36 -13.07 6.42
CA GLY A 19 6.77 -12.68 6.32
C GLY A 19 7.38 -13.04 4.97
N VAL A 20 7.10 -14.24 4.46
CA VAL A 20 7.57 -14.69 3.13
C VAL A 20 6.99 -13.81 2.03
N PHE A 21 5.71 -13.48 2.12
CA PHE A 21 5.05 -12.59 1.15
C PHE A 21 5.66 -11.19 1.16
N ALA A 22 5.85 -10.60 2.34
CA ALA A 22 6.49 -9.29 2.48
C ALA A 22 7.90 -9.26 1.90
N GLN A 23 8.68 -10.32 2.09
CA GLN A 23 10.01 -10.45 1.51
C GLN A 23 9.97 -10.50 -0.01
N SER A 24 9.05 -11.28 -0.57
CA SER A 24 8.87 -11.38 -2.03
C SER A 24 8.47 -10.04 -2.66
N VAL A 25 7.52 -9.34 -2.04
CA VAL A 25 7.10 -7.99 -2.44
C VAL A 25 8.27 -7.01 -2.43
N PHE A 26 9.05 -7.02 -1.36
CA PHE A 26 10.21 -6.16 -1.21
C PHE A 26 11.27 -6.41 -2.30
N GLU A 27 11.58 -7.66 -2.59
CA GLU A 27 12.53 -8.03 -3.64
C GLU A 27 12.06 -7.61 -5.04
N GLN A 28 10.78 -7.75 -5.31
CA GLN A 28 10.19 -7.30 -6.57
C GLN A 28 10.25 -5.78 -6.71
N LEU A 29 9.93 -5.04 -5.65
CA LEU A 29 9.96 -3.58 -5.64
C LEU A 29 11.37 -3.04 -5.90
N GLN A 30 12.38 -3.66 -5.32
CA GLN A 30 13.78 -3.28 -5.55
C GLN A 30 14.23 -3.42 -7.02
N LYS A 31 13.58 -4.31 -7.78
CA LYS A 31 13.85 -4.48 -9.22
C LYS A 31 13.14 -3.42 -10.08
N LEU A 32 12.10 -2.81 -9.56
CA LEU A 32 11.25 -1.86 -10.30
C LEU A 32 11.71 -0.42 -10.14
N ILE A 33 12.26 -0.06 -8.98
CA ILE A 33 12.63 1.31 -8.65
C ILE A 33 13.89 1.34 -7.78
N ASP A 34 14.74 2.35 -8.01
CA ASP A 34 15.78 2.71 -7.06
C ASP A 34 15.14 3.44 -5.88
N LEU A 35 15.22 2.84 -4.70
CA LEU A 35 14.56 3.33 -3.49
C LEU A 35 15.35 4.44 -2.77
N ASP A 36 16.63 4.64 -3.10
CA ASP A 36 17.47 5.62 -2.41
C ASP A 36 16.90 7.03 -2.52
N GLY A 37 16.74 7.68 -1.38
CA GLY A 37 16.23 9.06 -1.30
C GLY A 37 14.76 9.25 -1.64
N THR A 38 13.99 8.16 -1.80
CA THR A 38 12.58 8.21 -2.19
C THR A 38 11.65 8.46 -1.01
N ARG A 39 10.52 9.07 -1.30
CA ARG A 39 9.37 9.22 -0.40
C ARG A 39 8.28 8.24 -0.82
N VAL A 40 7.91 7.34 0.08
CA VAL A 40 7.02 6.20 -0.21
C VAL A 40 5.74 6.28 0.64
N LEU A 41 4.60 6.01 0.03
CA LEU A 41 3.34 5.75 0.72
C LEU A 41 3.12 4.22 0.77
N ASP A 42 3.05 3.66 1.97
CA ASP A 42 2.66 2.27 2.21
C ASP A 42 1.17 2.25 2.56
N PHE A 43 0.36 2.00 1.54
CA PHE A 43 -1.09 2.02 1.62
C PHE A 43 -1.64 0.67 2.11
N GLY A 44 -2.38 0.70 3.21
CA GLY A 44 -2.82 -0.52 3.89
C GLY A 44 -1.63 -1.25 4.52
N CYS A 45 -0.80 -0.51 5.26
CA CYS A 45 0.49 -0.98 5.75
C CYS A 45 0.44 -2.14 6.75
N GLY A 46 -0.72 -2.40 7.35
CA GLY A 46 -0.85 -3.41 8.40
C GLY A 46 0.11 -3.16 9.55
N THR A 47 0.79 -4.21 10.00
CA THR A 47 1.79 -4.14 11.09
C THR A 47 3.13 -3.55 10.65
N GLY A 48 3.28 -3.21 9.37
CA GLY A 48 4.47 -2.56 8.84
C GLY A 48 5.61 -3.48 8.42
N LEU A 49 5.34 -4.73 8.07
CA LEU A 49 6.36 -5.66 7.57
C LEU A 49 7.11 -5.11 6.35
N LEU A 50 6.40 -4.57 5.37
CA LEU A 50 7.01 -3.96 4.19
C LEU A 50 7.72 -2.66 4.55
N SER A 51 7.08 -1.77 5.32
CA SER A 51 7.68 -0.53 5.79
C SER A 51 8.99 -0.77 6.55
N GLN A 52 9.05 -1.80 7.38
CA GLN A 52 10.25 -2.17 8.11
C GLN A 52 11.41 -2.53 7.17
N LYS A 53 11.13 -3.22 6.08
CA LYS A 53 12.14 -3.59 5.08
C LYS A 53 12.58 -2.39 4.24
N LEU A 54 11.65 -1.49 3.91
CA LEU A 54 11.91 -0.30 3.12
C LEU A 54 12.64 0.80 3.90
N SER A 55 12.36 0.92 5.20
CA SER A 55 12.84 2.01 6.05
C SER A 55 14.35 2.30 5.94
N PRO A 56 15.24 1.29 5.92
CA PRO A 56 16.68 1.56 5.78
C PRO A 56 17.12 2.10 4.42
N LEU A 57 16.29 1.97 3.39
CA LEU A 57 16.64 2.25 2.00
C LEU A 57 16.05 3.56 1.48
N VAL A 58 14.97 4.04 2.09
CA VAL A 58 14.23 5.21 1.60
C VAL A 58 14.46 6.43 2.47
N LYS A 59 14.11 7.60 1.95
CA LYS A 59 14.15 8.84 2.72
C LYS A 59 13.10 8.83 3.84
N GLU A 60 11.85 8.58 3.49
CA GLU A 60 10.73 8.55 4.43
C GLU A 60 9.57 7.70 3.89
N ILE A 61 8.75 7.21 4.82
CA ILE A 61 7.55 6.44 4.53
C ILE A 61 6.38 7.07 5.28
N VAL A 62 5.25 7.26 4.59
CA VAL A 62 3.95 7.43 5.23
C VAL A 62 3.25 6.09 5.17
N ALA A 63 2.88 5.56 6.33
CA ALA A 63 2.24 4.25 6.46
C ALA A 63 0.82 4.43 6.99
N ILE A 64 -0.17 4.18 6.14
CA ILE A 64 -1.58 4.37 6.46
C ILE A 64 -2.34 3.06 6.53
N ASP A 65 -3.12 2.88 7.58
CA ASP A 65 -4.03 1.76 7.75
C ASP A 65 -5.24 2.19 8.58
N GLY A 66 -6.42 1.68 8.25
CA GLY A 66 -7.63 1.95 9.00
C GLY A 66 -7.73 1.18 10.33
N SER A 67 -6.85 0.22 10.58
CA SER A 67 -6.80 -0.55 11.82
C SER A 67 -5.84 0.09 12.82
N GLU A 68 -6.38 0.62 13.91
CA GLU A 68 -5.58 1.15 15.01
C GLU A 68 -4.66 0.07 15.61
N ALA A 69 -5.17 -1.14 15.78
CA ALA A 69 -4.39 -2.26 16.33
C ALA A 69 -3.20 -2.64 15.44
N MET A 70 -3.35 -2.60 14.11
CA MET A 70 -2.24 -2.79 13.17
C MET A 70 -1.18 -1.70 13.33
N ILE A 71 -1.60 -0.44 13.41
CA ILE A 71 -0.68 0.69 13.59
C ILE A 71 0.03 0.63 14.96
N GLU A 72 -0.63 0.16 16.01
CA GLU A 72 0.04 -0.06 17.30
C GLU A 72 1.20 -1.05 17.18
N GLU A 73 1.05 -2.11 16.40
CA GLU A 73 2.15 -3.05 16.13
C GLU A 73 3.28 -2.40 15.31
N LEU A 74 2.95 -1.55 14.35
CA LEU A 74 3.93 -0.76 13.61
C LEU A 74 4.71 0.18 14.54
N ASP A 75 4.01 0.90 15.44
CA ASP A 75 4.62 1.84 16.38
C ASP A 75 5.66 1.19 17.29
N LYS A 76 5.43 -0.07 17.70
CA LYS A 76 6.38 -0.84 18.52
C LYS A 76 7.74 -1.05 17.84
N LYS A 77 7.80 -0.93 16.52
CA LYS A 77 9.05 -1.09 15.75
C LYS A 77 9.96 0.14 15.81
N GLU A 78 9.42 1.28 16.24
CA GLU A 78 10.16 2.53 16.43
C GLU A 78 11.00 2.94 15.20
N LEU A 79 10.40 2.86 14.01
CA LEU A 79 11.04 3.23 12.75
C LEU A 79 11.05 4.75 12.59
N SER A 80 12.23 5.37 12.68
CA SER A 80 12.40 6.82 12.80
C SER A 80 11.95 7.62 11.58
N ASN A 81 11.94 7.01 10.39
CA ASN A 81 11.55 7.65 9.13
C ASN A 81 10.19 7.19 8.61
N VAL A 82 9.39 6.56 9.46
CA VAL A 82 8.03 6.13 9.15
C VAL A 82 7.03 6.96 9.95
N GLU A 83 6.11 7.63 9.25
CA GLU A 83 4.99 8.35 9.85
C GLU A 83 3.73 7.49 9.75
N PRO A 84 3.24 6.94 10.87
CA PRO A 84 2.02 6.15 10.88
C PRO A 84 0.78 7.04 10.85
N VAL A 85 -0.23 6.62 10.09
CA VAL A 85 -1.53 7.29 10.01
C VAL A 85 -2.64 6.27 10.20
N VAL A 86 -3.45 6.45 11.25
CA VAL A 86 -4.63 5.61 11.51
C VAL A 86 -5.83 6.25 10.83
N ASP A 87 -6.06 5.89 9.61
CA ASP A 87 -7.26 6.29 8.85
C ASP A 87 -7.38 5.49 7.57
N PHE A 88 -8.53 5.60 6.92
CA PHE A 88 -8.71 5.15 5.55
C PHE A 88 -8.19 6.21 4.59
N LEU A 89 -7.59 5.79 3.49
CA LEU A 89 -7.14 6.70 2.45
C LEU A 89 -8.35 7.24 1.68
N THR A 90 -8.72 8.47 2.01
CA THR A 90 -9.83 9.22 1.40
C THR A 90 -9.34 10.53 0.82
N ARG A 91 -10.15 11.15 -0.03
CA ARG A 91 -9.86 12.50 -0.56
C ARG A 91 -9.71 13.54 0.54
N GLY A 92 -10.51 13.42 1.61
CA GLY A 92 -10.43 14.30 2.77
C GLY A 92 -9.10 14.20 3.50
N ILE A 93 -8.64 12.99 3.77
CA ILE A 93 -7.34 12.74 4.40
C ILE A 93 -6.20 13.22 3.49
N ALA A 94 -6.24 12.88 2.21
CA ALA A 94 -5.24 13.32 1.25
C ALA A 94 -5.14 14.85 1.14
N ALA A 95 -6.27 15.55 1.27
CA ALA A 95 -6.32 17.01 1.18
C ALA A 95 -5.91 17.73 2.49
N GLN A 96 -6.16 17.13 3.64
CA GLN A 96 -6.08 17.83 4.93
C GLN A 96 -4.96 17.36 5.84
N HIS A 97 -4.58 16.09 5.77
CA HIS A 97 -3.56 15.54 6.65
C HIS A 97 -2.15 16.01 6.25
N PRO A 98 -1.33 16.51 7.19
CA PRO A 98 0.01 17.05 6.88
C PRO A 98 0.95 16.05 6.18
N ALA A 99 0.81 14.75 6.45
CA ALA A 99 1.61 13.70 5.81
C ALA A 99 1.47 13.67 4.28
N PHE A 100 0.38 14.20 3.73
CA PHE A 100 0.07 14.20 2.30
C PHE A 100 0.33 15.53 1.60
N ARG A 101 1.02 16.47 2.25
CA ARG A 101 1.35 17.78 1.66
C ARG A 101 2.30 17.68 0.47
N ASN A 102 3.20 16.73 0.51
CA ASN A 102 4.15 16.47 -0.56
C ASN A 102 3.77 15.19 -1.30
N GLN A 103 4.03 15.17 -2.60
CA GLN A 103 3.80 13.99 -3.41
C GLN A 103 4.82 12.88 -3.13
N PHE A 104 4.50 11.67 -3.57
CA PHE A 104 5.32 10.48 -3.36
C PHE A 104 6.03 10.06 -4.65
N ASP A 105 7.22 9.51 -4.50
CA ASP A 105 7.95 8.87 -5.59
C ASP A 105 7.36 7.50 -5.93
N ALA A 106 6.87 6.81 -4.91
CA ALA A 106 6.21 5.52 -5.05
C ALA A 106 5.05 5.37 -4.07
N VAL A 107 4.00 4.70 -4.52
CA VAL A 107 2.91 4.19 -3.68
C VAL A 107 2.90 2.68 -3.81
N VAL A 108 2.91 1.98 -2.68
CA VAL A 108 2.85 0.52 -2.62
C VAL A 108 1.62 0.07 -1.85
N ALA A 109 0.97 -0.99 -2.32
CA ALA A 109 -0.20 -1.57 -1.69
C ALA A 109 -0.11 -3.09 -1.74
N SER A 110 0.13 -3.70 -0.59
CA SER A 110 0.32 -5.15 -0.47
C SER A 110 -0.94 -5.80 0.09
N SER A 111 -1.68 -6.50 -0.76
CA SER A 111 -2.94 -7.19 -0.42
C SER A 111 -4.03 -6.23 0.11
N VAL A 112 -4.24 -5.11 -0.56
CA VAL A 112 -5.20 -4.08 -0.16
C VAL A 112 -6.26 -3.83 -1.23
N CYS A 113 -5.84 -3.64 -2.48
CA CYS A 113 -6.73 -3.19 -3.55
C CYS A 113 -7.87 -4.17 -3.83
N GLY A 114 -7.65 -5.46 -3.65
CA GLY A 114 -8.67 -6.50 -3.82
C GLY A 114 -9.81 -6.44 -2.79
N PHE A 115 -9.67 -5.66 -1.73
CA PHE A 115 -10.68 -5.48 -0.67
C PHE A 115 -11.41 -4.13 -0.74
N ILE A 116 -11.04 -3.25 -1.68
CA ILE A 116 -11.60 -1.89 -1.77
C ILE A 116 -12.84 -1.87 -2.63
N PRO A 117 -14.01 -1.47 -2.07
CA PRO A 117 -15.28 -1.52 -2.81
C PRO A 117 -15.34 -0.56 -4.01
N ASN A 118 -14.72 0.62 -3.90
CA ASN A 118 -14.64 1.60 -4.97
C ASN A 118 -13.19 1.85 -5.39
N LEU A 119 -12.61 0.82 -5.98
CA LEU A 119 -11.19 0.83 -6.34
C LEU A 119 -10.83 1.94 -7.33
N GLN A 120 -11.72 2.25 -8.29
CA GLN A 120 -11.45 3.30 -9.28
C GLN A 120 -11.23 4.68 -8.63
N ASP A 121 -12.04 5.05 -7.66
CA ASP A 121 -11.88 6.31 -6.93
C ASP A 121 -10.56 6.36 -6.16
N THR A 122 -10.22 5.26 -5.48
CA THR A 122 -8.98 5.15 -4.72
C THR A 122 -7.76 5.24 -5.64
N VAL A 123 -7.75 4.52 -6.74
CA VAL A 123 -6.63 4.54 -7.69
C VAL A 123 -6.50 5.89 -8.39
N SER A 124 -7.61 6.53 -8.72
CA SER A 124 -7.60 7.87 -9.30
C SER A 124 -7.03 8.90 -8.31
N MET A 125 -7.32 8.76 -7.04
CA MET A 125 -6.73 9.59 -5.98
C MET A 125 -5.23 9.31 -5.83
N ILE A 126 -4.81 8.06 -5.81
CA ILE A 126 -3.39 7.67 -5.74
C ILE A 126 -2.60 8.31 -6.88
N TYR A 127 -3.17 8.34 -8.08
CA TYR A 127 -2.54 9.02 -9.22
C TYR A 127 -2.19 10.47 -8.90
N THR A 128 -3.05 11.20 -8.19
CA THR A 128 -2.80 12.59 -7.80
C THR A 128 -1.76 12.74 -6.69
N LEU A 129 -1.48 11.69 -5.93
CA LEU A 129 -0.49 11.70 -4.85
C LEU A 129 0.93 11.43 -5.34
N LEU A 130 1.10 10.99 -6.56
CA LEU A 130 2.40 10.65 -7.14
C LEU A 130 3.05 11.85 -7.84
N GLU A 131 4.37 11.93 -7.68
CA GLU A 131 5.20 12.80 -8.51
C GLU A 131 5.10 12.40 -9.98
N GLU A 132 5.46 13.32 -10.89
CA GLU A 132 5.67 12.99 -12.29
C GLU A 132 6.69 11.83 -12.37
N ASP A 133 6.41 10.84 -13.20
CA ASP A 133 7.18 9.59 -13.30
C ASP A 133 7.16 8.71 -12.03
N GLY A 134 6.30 9.01 -11.07
CA GLY A 134 6.09 8.19 -9.89
C GLY A 134 5.50 6.81 -10.22
N LEU A 135 5.78 5.84 -9.35
CA LEU A 135 5.39 4.45 -9.53
C LEU A 135 4.29 4.04 -8.54
N PHE A 136 3.23 3.43 -9.04
CA PHE A 136 2.26 2.72 -8.21
C PHE A 136 2.39 1.22 -8.44
N VAL A 137 2.65 0.46 -7.39
CA VAL A 137 2.72 -1.01 -7.44
C VAL A 137 1.80 -1.58 -6.39
N HIS A 138 0.97 -2.53 -6.78
CA HIS A 138 0.16 -3.29 -5.84
C HIS A 138 0.22 -4.79 -6.11
N TRP A 139 0.04 -5.55 -5.06
CA TRP A 139 0.01 -7.02 -5.08
C TRP A 139 -1.32 -7.48 -4.50
N ASP A 140 -2.05 -8.27 -5.25
CA ASP A 140 -3.36 -8.78 -4.87
C ASP A 140 -3.54 -10.22 -5.33
N TRP A 141 -4.52 -10.88 -4.74
CA TRP A 141 -4.95 -12.19 -5.20
C TRP A 141 -5.53 -12.06 -6.60
N CYS A 142 -4.98 -12.82 -7.54
CA CYS A 142 -5.48 -12.89 -8.90
C CYS A 142 -6.67 -13.86 -8.93
N VAL A 143 -7.80 -13.38 -9.40
CA VAL A 143 -9.04 -14.16 -9.56
C VAL A 143 -9.46 -14.18 -11.02
N GLU A 144 -10.30 -15.15 -11.38
CA GLU A 144 -10.74 -15.32 -12.76
C GLU A 144 -12.00 -14.53 -13.10
N SER A 145 -12.79 -14.15 -12.08
CA SER A 145 -14.04 -13.42 -12.26
C SER A 145 -14.12 -12.23 -11.32
N ASP A 146 -14.68 -11.11 -11.82
CA ASP A 146 -14.97 -9.93 -11.00
C ASP A 146 -16.09 -10.14 -9.97
N ASP A 147 -16.79 -11.27 -10.06
CA ASP A 147 -17.83 -11.67 -9.08
C ASP A 147 -17.26 -12.33 -7.82
N GLU A 148 -15.96 -12.60 -7.79
CA GLU A 148 -15.29 -13.09 -6.58
C GLU A 148 -15.34 -12.03 -5.46
N GLU A 149 -15.51 -12.48 -4.23
CA GLU A 149 -15.64 -11.59 -3.07
C GLU A 149 -14.36 -10.78 -2.81
N PHE A 150 -13.20 -11.38 -3.04
CA PHE A 150 -11.90 -10.76 -2.83
C PHE A 150 -10.98 -11.01 -4.03
N GLY A 151 -10.01 -10.13 -4.20
CA GLY A 151 -9.04 -10.23 -5.27
C GLY A 151 -9.37 -9.37 -6.48
N LEU A 152 -8.54 -9.47 -7.48
CA LEU A 152 -8.67 -8.69 -8.71
C LEU A 152 -8.41 -9.57 -9.92
N THR A 153 -9.21 -9.38 -10.96
CA THR A 153 -8.89 -9.93 -12.27
C THR A 153 -7.78 -9.10 -12.92
N ARG A 154 -7.02 -9.71 -13.79
CA ARG A 154 -6.01 -9.01 -14.59
C ARG A 154 -6.63 -7.85 -15.39
N ALA A 155 -7.79 -8.10 -16.02
CA ALA A 155 -8.50 -7.10 -16.81
C ALA A 155 -8.94 -5.90 -15.97
N LYS A 156 -9.52 -6.13 -14.80
CA LYS A 156 -9.93 -5.06 -13.88
C LYS A 156 -8.76 -4.22 -13.43
N SER A 157 -7.64 -4.84 -13.06
CA SER A 157 -6.41 -4.12 -12.67
C SER A 157 -5.92 -3.20 -13.78
N ILE A 158 -5.81 -3.70 -15.01
CA ILE A 158 -5.39 -2.90 -16.17
C ILE A 158 -6.36 -1.75 -16.43
N ASN A 159 -7.67 -2.02 -16.42
CA ASN A 159 -8.70 -1.02 -16.71
C ASN A 159 -8.72 0.10 -15.68
N VAL A 160 -8.64 -0.24 -14.40
CA VAL A 160 -8.66 0.73 -13.30
C VAL A 160 -7.42 1.64 -13.35
N LEU A 161 -6.24 1.08 -13.55
CA LEU A 161 -5.01 1.85 -13.65
C LEU A 161 -4.99 2.76 -14.88
N THR A 162 -5.37 2.23 -16.02
CA THR A 162 -5.43 2.99 -17.26
C THR A 162 -6.44 4.13 -17.19
N ALA A 163 -7.62 3.89 -16.64
CA ALA A 163 -8.66 4.90 -16.47
C ALA A 163 -8.26 6.02 -15.50
N ALA A 164 -7.40 5.73 -14.52
CA ALA A 164 -6.86 6.72 -13.60
C ALA A 164 -5.81 7.64 -14.24
N GLY A 165 -5.23 7.26 -15.36
CA GLY A 165 -4.24 8.04 -16.10
C GLY A 165 -2.84 7.43 -16.13
N PHE A 166 -2.62 6.27 -15.50
CA PHE A 166 -1.34 5.59 -15.54
C PHE A 166 -0.98 5.13 -16.95
N SER A 167 0.28 5.33 -17.32
CA SER A 167 0.88 4.78 -18.54
C SER A 167 1.81 3.62 -18.19
N ASN A 168 2.17 2.80 -19.18
CA ASN A 168 3.06 1.64 -18.99
C ASN A 168 2.55 0.68 -17.91
N VAL A 169 1.26 0.35 -17.97
CA VAL A 169 0.65 -0.59 -17.03
C VAL A 169 1.08 -2.02 -17.37
N GLU A 170 1.69 -2.69 -16.40
CA GLU A 170 2.14 -4.07 -16.52
C GLU A 170 1.52 -4.91 -15.39
N VAL A 171 1.06 -6.10 -15.74
CA VAL A 171 0.53 -7.08 -14.78
C VAL A 171 1.26 -8.40 -14.95
N SER A 172 1.85 -8.89 -13.88
CA SER A 172 2.49 -10.21 -13.81
C SER A 172 1.85 -11.08 -12.73
N THR A 173 1.95 -12.38 -12.87
CA THR A 173 1.47 -13.38 -11.89
C THR A 173 2.62 -14.24 -11.42
#